data_650523739ae2686582a079295092c0b7
#
_entry.id   650523739ae2686582a079295092c0b7
#
_cell.length_a   1.000
_cell.length_b   1.000
_cell.length_c   1.000
_cell.angle_alpha   90.00
_cell.angle_beta   90.00
_cell.angle_gamma   90.00
#
_symmetry.space_group_name_H-M   'P 1'
#
loop_
_entity.id
_entity.type
_entity.pdbx_description
1 polymer ?
#
loop_
_entity_poly.entity_id
_entity_poly.type
_entity_poly.pdbx_seq_one_letter_code
_entity_poly.pdbx_strand_id
1 'polypeptide(L)'
;MANMTLVKTPMPEQDPKVRARNFKEVALGYTPEQAIEEANRCLKCKNPKCVEGCPVNVRIPEFIAKVQEGDFKAAYEIITSTNALPALSGRVCPQETQCEARCVRGIKGEPVAIGRLERFVADWYRENINAMPEKVESNGHKVAVVGSGPAGMTAASDLAKMGYQVTMFEALHTAGGVLVYGIPEFRLPKAIVANEITKLEAQGVEVMTNMVIGRVLTIDELFESGYEAVFVGSGAGLPMFMNIPGESLVGVMSANEYLTRTNLMKAYNDDADTPVIKSKAGAVVGGGNVAMDAARCGMRLGAEHVYVVYRRGEAEMPARLEEQHHAKEEGIEFKTLCNPIEIIGDENGRVCGMKCIRMELGEPDASGRRRPIEVPGSEFMLDVDTVIMSLGTNPNPLIRSTTPGLETNRKGCLIVNENEMTTREGVFAGGDAVTGAATVILAMGAGKKGAAAIDAFIKSK
;
A
#
# COMPACT_ATOMS: atom_id res chain seq x y z
N MET A 1 -21.04 -30.08 -4.73
CA MET A 1 -19.73 -30.63 -5.23
C MET A 1 -18.82 -29.46 -5.53
N ALA A 2 -17.50 -29.59 -5.31
CA ALA A 2 -16.57 -28.51 -5.63
C ALA A 2 -16.54 -28.21 -7.14
N ASN A 3 -16.56 -26.93 -7.51
CA ASN A 3 -16.38 -26.50 -8.89
C ASN A 3 -14.93 -26.74 -9.35
N MET A 4 -14.71 -27.61 -10.32
CA MET A 4 -13.39 -28.01 -10.79
C MET A 4 -12.88 -27.17 -11.96
N THR A 5 -13.55 -26.09 -12.32
CA THR A 5 -13.10 -25.13 -13.35
C THR A 5 -11.68 -24.65 -13.08
N LEU A 6 -10.80 -24.71 -14.09
CA LEU A 6 -9.37 -24.42 -13.94
C LEU A 6 -9.08 -22.91 -13.88
N VAL A 7 -9.96 -22.09 -14.36
CA VAL A 7 -9.84 -20.62 -14.39
C VAL A 7 -10.68 -19.97 -13.28
N LYS A 8 -10.23 -18.80 -12.80
CA LYS A 8 -10.98 -17.96 -11.85
C LYS A 8 -12.24 -17.40 -12.49
N THR A 9 -13.26 -17.14 -11.70
CA THR A 9 -14.38 -16.30 -12.12
C THR A 9 -13.83 -14.91 -12.48
N PRO A 10 -14.09 -14.40 -13.71
CA PRO A 10 -13.58 -13.11 -14.13
C PRO A 10 -14.07 -11.98 -13.20
N MET A 11 -13.17 -11.03 -12.89
CA MET A 11 -13.57 -9.80 -12.21
C MET A 11 -14.23 -8.86 -13.22
N PRO A 12 -15.44 -8.38 -12.96
CA PRO A 12 -16.02 -7.30 -13.77
C PRO A 12 -15.18 -6.02 -13.64
N GLU A 13 -14.88 -5.38 -14.76
CA GLU A 13 -14.03 -4.20 -14.84
C GLU A 13 -14.58 -3.17 -15.80
N GLN A 14 -14.19 -1.90 -15.63
CA GLN A 14 -14.47 -0.87 -16.62
C GLN A 14 -13.70 -1.14 -17.91
N ASP A 15 -14.29 -0.80 -19.06
CA ASP A 15 -13.60 -0.84 -20.36
C ASP A 15 -12.29 -0.04 -20.32
N PRO A 16 -11.16 -0.58 -20.84
CA PRO A 16 -9.85 0.06 -20.75
C PRO A 16 -9.79 1.50 -21.28
N LYS A 17 -10.46 1.80 -22.39
CA LYS A 17 -10.49 3.13 -23.00
C LYS A 17 -11.31 4.12 -22.17
N VAL A 18 -12.33 3.62 -21.47
CA VAL A 18 -13.17 4.42 -20.56
C VAL A 18 -12.44 4.69 -19.26
N ARG A 19 -11.88 3.65 -18.63
CA ARG A 19 -11.20 3.76 -17.34
C ARG A 19 -9.92 4.59 -17.40
N ALA A 20 -9.23 4.60 -18.54
CA ALA A 20 -8.04 5.44 -18.76
C ALA A 20 -8.30 6.95 -18.70
N ARG A 21 -9.58 7.39 -18.64
CA ARG A 21 -9.98 8.80 -18.67
C ARG A 21 -10.81 9.23 -17.46
N ASN A 22 -10.90 8.41 -16.42
CA ASN A 22 -11.63 8.74 -15.20
C ASN A 22 -10.93 8.14 -13.96
N PHE A 23 -11.27 8.64 -12.77
CA PHE A 23 -10.73 8.18 -11.49
C PHE A 23 -11.67 7.24 -10.73
N LYS A 24 -12.74 6.74 -11.34
CA LYS A 24 -13.64 5.76 -10.72
C LYS A 24 -12.95 4.41 -10.57
N GLU A 25 -13.35 3.62 -9.58
CA GLU A 25 -12.79 2.31 -9.31
C GLU A 25 -12.84 1.41 -10.55
N VAL A 26 -11.69 0.80 -10.91
CA VAL A 26 -11.53 0.00 -12.13
C VAL A 26 -12.24 -1.33 -12.02
N ALA A 27 -11.93 -2.11 -10.98
CA ALA A 27 -12.57 -3.38 -10.72
C ALA A 27 -13.92 -3.14 -10.04
N LEU A 28 -15.00 -3.72 -10.56
CA LEU A 28 -16.37 -3.45 -10.11
C LEU A 28 -16.85 -4.39 -8.99
N GLY A 29 -16.05 -5.41 -8.65
CA GLY A 29 -16.40 -6.40 -7.64
C GLY A 29 -17.25 -7.56 -8.19
N TYR A 30 -17.38 -8.63 -7.41
CA TYR A 30 -18.27 -9.75 -7.73
C TYR A 30 -19.72 -9.47 -7.33
N THR A 31 -20.66 -10.05 -8.08
CA THR A 31 -22.02 -10.24 -7.58
C THR A 31 -22.08 -11.39 -6.58
N PRO A 32 -23.16 -11.54 -5.77
CA PRO A 32 -23.33 -12.69 -4.90
C PRO A 32 -23.18 -14.04 -5.63
N GLU A 33 -23.73 -14.17 -6.83
CA GLU A 33 -23.69 -15.38 -7.64
C GLU A 33 -22.25 -15.69 -8.09
N GLN A 34 -21.51 -14.68 -8.57
CA GLN A 34 -20.10 -14.81 -8.96
C GLN A 34 -19.22 -15.19 -7.76
N ALA A 35 -19.48 -14.60 -6.59
CA ALA A 35 -18.73 -14.91 -5.37
C ALA A 35 -18.98 -16.36 -4.92
N ILE A 36 -20.22 -16.84 -4.96
CA ILE A 36 -20.56 -18.24 -4.63
C ILE A 36 -19.93 -19.19 -5.65
N GLU A 37 -19.99 -18.86 -6.94
CA GLU A 37 -19.36 -19.65 -7.99
C GLU A 37 -17.85 -19.80 -7.77
N GLU A 38 -17.14 -18.70 -7.53
CA GLU A 38 -15.71 -18.71 -7.25
C GLU A 38 -15.40 -19.42 -5.93
N ALA A 39 -16.17 -19.20 -4.88
CA ALA A 39 -16.02 -19.86 -3.59
C ALA A 39 -16.12 -21.39 -3.72
N ASN A 40 -16.98 -21.89 -4.61
CA ASN A 40 -17.14 -23.32 -4.87
C ASN A 40 -15.89 -23.98 -5.50
N ARG A 41 -14.91 -23.21 -5.97
CA ARG A 41 -13.63 -23.73 -6.42
C ARG A 41 -12.70 -24.10 -5.25
N CYS A 42 -12.98 -23.66 -4.03
CA CYS A 42 -12.18 -23.98 -2.84
C CYS A 42 -12.36 -25.45 -2.42
N LEU A 43 -11.22 -26.15 -2.25
CA LEU A 43 -11.19 -27.57 -1.86
C LEU A 43 -11.28 -27.81 -0.35
N LYS A 44 -11.39 -26.76 0.47
CA LYS A 44 -11.44 -26.86 1.95
C LYS A 44 -10.31 -27.74 2.51
N CYS A 45 -9.07 -27.45 2.12
CA CYS A 45 -7.89 -28.24 2.46
C CYS A 45 -7.74 -28.42 3.98
N LYS A 46 -7.41 -29.64 4.43
CA LYS A 46 -7.14 -29.93 5.85
C LYS A 46 -5.95 -29.13 6.39
N ASN A 47 -4.91 -28.94 5.55
CA ASN A 47 -3.73 -28.11 5.83
C ASN A 47 -3.70 -26.95 4.85
N PRO A 48 -4.37 -25.84 5.13
CA PRO A 48 -4.59 -24.76 4.18
C PRO A 48 -3.35 -23.85 4.05
N LYS A 49 -2.46 -24.15 3.11
CA LYS A 49 -1.25 -23.36 2.86
C LYS A 49 -1.52 -21.89 2.52
N CYS A 50 -2.72 -21.57 2.02
CA CYS A 50 -3.15 -20.20 1.79
C CYS A 50 -3.19 -19.37 3.08
N VAL A 51 -3.54 -19.97 4.23
CA VAL A 51 -3.52 -19.28 5.54
C VAL A 51 -2.10 -18.92 5.94
N GLU A 52 -1.13 -19.84 5.78
CA GLU A 52 0.30 -19.58 6.02
C GLU A 52 0.86 -18.47 5.08
N GLY A 53 0.25 -18.28 3.92
CA GLY A 53 0.60 -17.22 2.97
C GLY A 53 0.01 -15.86 3.30
N CYS A 54 -0.86 -15.75 4.29
CA CYS A 54 -1.48 -14.51 4.72
C CYS A 54 -0.74 -13.90 5.93
N PRO A 55 -0.17 -12.69 5.83
CA PRO A 55 0.57 -12.07 6.94
C PRO A 55 -0.25 -11.82 8.22
N VAL A 56 -1.58 -11.79 8.13
CA VAL A 56 -2.49 -11.65 9.26
C VAL A 56 -3.29 -12.92 9.55
N ASN A 57 -2.93 -14.05 8.94
CA ASN A 57 -3.49 -15.38 9.18
C ASN A 57 -5.03 -15.45 9.07
N VAL A 58 -5.61 -14.84 8.04
CA VAL A 58 -7.06 -14.96 7.77
C VAL A 58 -7.43 -16.44 7.63
N ARG A 59 -8.49 -16.87 8.31
CA ARG A 59 -9.03 -18.25 8.25
C ARG A 59 -9.74 -18.50 6.90
N ILE A 60 -8.93 -18.55 5.82
CA ILE A 60 -9.39 -18.50 4.43
C ILE A 60 -10.38 -19.60 4.07
N PRO A 61 -10.17 -20.91 4.37
CA PRO A 61 -11.17 -21.93 4.04
C PRO A 61 -12.48 -21.75 4.77
N GLU A 62 -12.45 -21.19 5.98
CA GLU A 62 -13.66 -21.01 6.81
C GLU A 62 -14.52 -19.88 6.26
N PHE A 63 -13.95 -18.71 5.95
CA PHE A 63 -14.76 -17.64 5.39
C PHE A 63 -15.29 -18.00 4.00
N ILE A 64 -14.48 -18.69 3.16
CA ILE A 64 -14.92 -19.14 1.84
C ILE A 64 -16.06 -20.16 1.97
N ALA A 65 -16.05 -21.03 3.00
CA ALA A 65 -17.15 -21.94 3.25
C ALA A 65 -18.45 -21.18 3.55
N LYS A 66 -18.38 -20.07 4.28
CA LYS A 66 -19.54 -19.22 4.54
C LYS A 66 -20.03 -18.49 3.29
N VAL A 67 -19.14 -18.06 2.42
CA VAL A 67 -19.51 -17.53 1.10
C VAL A 67 -20.26 -18.58 0.26
N GLN A 68 -19.81 -19.85 0.27
CA GLN A 68 -20.51 -20.94 -0.41
C GLN A 68 -21.95 -21.16 0.11
N GLU A 69 -22.16 -20.94 1.41
CA GLU A 69 -23.46 -21.06 2.06
C GLU A 69 -24.37 -19.83 1.83
N GLY A 70 -23.83 -18.74 1.27
CA GLY A 70 -24.52 -17.45 1.14
C GLY A 70 -24.59 -16.65 2.45
N ASP A 71 -23.89 -17.09 3.49
CA ASP A 71 -23.81 -16.41 4.78
C ASP A 71 -22.64 -15.42 4.80
N PHE A 72 -22.81 -14.32 4.08
CA PHE A 72 -21.75 -13.30 3.92
C PHE A 72 -21.46 -12.54 5.21
N LYS A 73 -22.43 -12.45 6.13
CA LYS A 73 -22.22 -11.86 7.46
C LYS A 73 -21.25 -12.71 8.27
N ALA A 74 -21.48 -14.00 8.39
CA ALA A 74 -20.55 -14.90 9.10
C ALA A 74 -19.18 -14.95 8.41
N ALA A 75 -19.12 -14.87 7.08
CA ALA A 75 -17.86 -14.77 6.35
C ALA A 75 -17.07 -13.51 6.76
N TYR A 76 -17.72 -12.35 6.88
CA TYR A 76 -17.12 -11.10 7.34
C TYR A 76 -16.60 -11.21 8.78
N GLU A 77 -17.37 -11.78 9.69
CA GLU A 77 -16.97 -12.00 11.09
C GLU A 77 -15.73 -12.89 11.20
N ILE A 78 -15.63 -13.93 10.37
CA ILE A 78 -14.43 -14.79 10.29
C ILE A 78 -13.22 -13.98 9.81
N ILE A 79 -13.35 -13.20 8.75
CA ILE A 79 -12.24 -12.38 8.22
C ILE A 79 -11.78 -11.37 9.28
N THR A 80 -12.71 -10.63 9.88
CA THR A 80 -12.41 -9.55 10.83
C THR A 80 -11.91 -10.02 12.18
N SER A 81 -12.02 -11.32 12.48
CA SER A 81 -11.40 -11.91 13.68
C SER A 81 -9.86 -11.80 13.68
N THR A 82 -9.24 -11.68 12.51
CA THR A 82 -7.77 -11.55 12.38
C THR A 82 -7.33 -10.38 11.49
N ASN A 83 -8.17 -9.91 10.59
CA ASN A 83 -7.89 -8.84 9.64
C ASN A 83 -8.74 -7.60 9.97
N ALA A 84 -8.11 -6.54 10.45
CA ALA A 84 -8.80 -5.31 10.84
C ALA A 84 -9.38 -4.52 9.64
N LEU A 85 -8.82 -4.67 8.44
CA LEU A 85 -9.09 -3.82 7.26
C LEU A 85 -9.39 -4.62 5.98
N PRO A 86 -10.40 -5.51 5.97
CA PRO A 86 -10.64 -6.41 4.85
C PRO A 86 -11.05 -5.71 3.55
N ALA A 87 -11.75 -4.57 3.63
CA ALA A 87 -12.13 -3.78 2.47
C ALA A 87 -10.91 -3.20 1.73
N LEU A 88 -9.83 -2.95 2.47
CA LEU A 88 -8.56 -2.43 1.93
C LEU A 88 -7.69 -3.58 1.40
N SER A 89 -7.43 -4.59 2.22
CA SER A 89 -6.57 -5.73 1.85
C SER A 89 -7.11 -6.52 0.65
N GLY A 90 -8.41 -6.73 0.56
CA GLY A 90 -9.06 -7.38 -0.58
C GLY A 90 -8.83 -6.66 -1.92
N ARG A 91 -8.53 -5.34 -1.90
CA ARG A 91 -8.23 -4.52 -3.08
C ARG A 91 -6.74 -4.44 -3.42
N VAL A 92 -5.89 -4.28 -2.40
CA VAL A 92 -4.49 -3.85 -2.62
C VAL A 92 -3.43 -4.89 -2.30
N CYS A 93 -3.77 -6.01 -1.66
CA CYS A 93 -2.83 -7.10 -1.43
C CYS A 93 -2.31 -7.67 -2.74
N PRO A 94 -1.00 -7.99 -2.85
CA PRO A 94 -0.46 -8.78 -3.95
C PRO A 94 -0.74 -10.27 -3.70
N GLN A 95 -2.01 -10.67 -3.81
CA GLN A 95 -2.49 -12.02 -3.47
C GLN A 95 -1.75 -13.10 -4.26
N GLU A 96 -1.38 -12.79 -5.51
CA GLU A 96 -0.63 -13.66 -6.41
C GLU A 96 0.76 -14.07 -5.90
N THR A 97 1.33 -13.33 -4.95
CA THR A 97 2.61 -13.66 -4.29
C THR A 97 2.44 -14.11 -2.84
N GLN A 98 1.22 -14.11 -2.31
CA GLN A 98 0.89 -14.41 -0.91
C GLN A 98 -0.05 -15.61 -0.79
N CYS A 99 -1.31 -15.39 -0.36
CA CYS A 99 -2.27 -16.46 -0.12
C CYS A 99 -2.61 -17.28 -1.38
N GLU A 100 -2.79 -16.62 -2.53
CA GLU A 100 -3.11 -17.28 -3.79
C GLU A 100 -1.94 -18.08 -4.35
N ALA A 101 -0.68 -17.59 -4.19
CA ALA A 101 0.52 -18.34 -4.56
C ALA A 101 0.62 -19.70 -3.86
N ARG A 102 0.02 -19.83 -2.68
CA ARG A 102 0.02 -21.06 -1.89
C ARG A 102 -1.24 -21.92 -2.04
N CYS A 103 -2.16 -21.51 -2.89
CA CYS A 103 -3.38 -22.26 -3.15
C CYS A 103 -3.10 -23.48 -4.02
N VAL A 104 -3.50 -24.67 -3.56
CA VAL A 104 -3.26 -25.93 -4.29
C VAL A 104 -3.96 -25.97 -5.66
N ARG A 105 -5.00 -25.17 -5.87
CA ARG A 105 -5.64 -25.02 -7.19
C ARG A 105 -4.68 -24.46 -8.23
N GLY A 106 -3.73 -23.62 -7.81
CA GLY A 106 -2.69 -23.05 -8.67
C GLY A 106 -1.71 -24.07 -9.28
N ILE A 107 -1.70 -25.32 -8.80
CA ILE A 107 -0.83 -26.38 -9.34
C ILE A 107 -1.27 -26.84 -10.74
N LYS A 108 -2.58 -26.90 -10.99
CA LYS A 108 -3.15 -27.41 -12.25
C LYS A 108 -3.96 -26.37 -13.03
N GLY A 109 -4.12 -25.17 -12.50
CA GLY A 109 -4.88 -24.08 -13.11
C GLY A 109 -4.64 -22.80 -12.33
N GLU A 110 -5.63 -21.90 -12.29
CA GLU A 110 -5.56 -20.70 -11.48
C GLU A 110 -5.94 -20.98 -10.01
N PRO A 111 -5.28 -20.34 -9.04
CA PRO A 111 -5.68 -20.40 -7.63
C PRO A 111 -7.11 -19.87 -7.45
N VAL A 112 -7.73 -20.15 -6.31
CA VAL A 112 -8.99 -19.49 -5.92
C VAL A 112 -8.72 -18.00 -5.78
N ALA A 113 -9.62 -17.15 -6.27
CA ALA A 113 -9.54 -15.69 -6.20
C ALA A 113 -9.83 -15.19 -4.78
N ILE A 114 -8.93 -15.50 -3.84
CA ILE A 114 -9.11 -15.28 -2.40
C ILE A 114 -9.33 -13.80 -2.09
N GLY A 115 -8.49 -12.93 -2.68
CA GLY A 115 -8.60 -11.48 -2.46
C GLY A 115 -9.89 -10.90 -3.03
N ARG A 116 -10.37 -11.40 -4.19
CA ARG A 116 -11.65 -10.98 -4.77
C ARG A 116 -12.84 -11.38 -3.88
N LEU A 117 -12.79 -12.56 -3.27
CA LEU A 117 -13.78 -13.03 -2.31
C LEU A 117 -13.74 -12.22 -1.01
N GLU A 118 -12.56 -11.92 -0.48
CA GLU A 118 -12.37 -11.07 0.70
C GLU A 118 -12.94 -9.66 0.47
N ARG A 119 -12.63 -9.06 -0.69
CA ARG A 119 -13.22 -7.79 -1.12
C ARG A 119 -14.73 -7.86 -1.20
N PHE A 120 -15.28 -8.87 -1.87
CA PHE A 120 -16.73 -9.05 -2.01
C PHE A 120 -17.41 -9.07 -0.65
N VAL A 121 -16.91 -9.88 0.29
CA VAL A 121 -17.49 -10.00 1.64
C VAL A 121 -17.45 -8.67 2.38
N ALA A 122 -16.34 -7.94 2.29
CA ALA A 122 -16.19 -6.64 2.94
C ALA A 122 -17.13 -5.58 2.34
N ASP A 123 -17.24 -5.54 1.01
CA ASP A 123 -18.14 -4.61 0.30
C ASP A 123 -19.60 -4.93 0.60
N TRP A 124 -19.98 -6.21 0.53
CA TRP A 124 -21.34 -6.64 0.85
C TRP A 124 -21.73 -6.25 2.28
N TYR A 125 -20.83 -6.47 3.26
CA TYR A 125 -21.10 -6.10 4.66
C TYR A 125 -21.27 -4.58 4.81
N ARG A 126 -20.41 -3.78 4.18
CA ARG A 126 -20.51 -2.33 4.21
C ARG A 126 -21.81 -1.81 3.60
N GLU A 127 -22.29 -2.43 2.51
CA GLU A 127 -23.48 -1.97 1.78
C GLU A 127 -24.78 -2.42 2.43
N ASN A 128 -24.80 -3.58 3.09
CA ASN A 128 -26.04 -4.17 3.60
C ASN A 128 -26.20 -4.05 5.13
N ILE A 129 -25.10 -3.96 5.88
CA ILE A 129 -25.13 -3.95 7.35
C ILE A 129 -24.44 -2.69 7.90
N ASN A 130 -23.19 -2.47 7.55
CA ASN A 130 -22.33 -1.37 7.98
C ASN A 130 -22.42 -1.04 9.49
N ALA A 131 -22.50 -2.07 10.32
CA ALA A 131 -22.56 -1.88 11.76
C ALA A 131 -21.25 -1.26 12.27
N MET A 132 -21.37 -0.23 13.08
CA MET A 132 -20.22 0.34 13.78
C MET A 132 -19.83 -0.57 14.95
N PRO A 133 -18.54 -0.82 15.16
CA PRO A 133 -18.07 -1.59 16.29
C PRO A 133 -18.40 -0.88 17.62
N GLU A 134 -18.71 -1.66 18.64
CA GLU A 134 -18.94 -1.13 19.98
C GLU A 134 -17.62 -0.78 20.64
N LYS A 135 -17.65 0.31 21.41
CA LYS A 135 -16.52 0.71 22.26
C LYS A 135 -16.41 -0.23 23.45
N VAL A 136 -15.23 -0.78 23.68
CA VAL A 136 -14.93 -1.62 24.84
C VAL A 136 -14.69 -0.73 26.06
N GLU A 137 -15.05 -1.24 27.26
CA GLU A 137 -14.76 -0.56 28.52
C GLU A 137 -13.24 -0.35 28.70
N SER A 138 -12.86 0.85 29.16
CA SER A 138 -11.44 1.20 29.31
C SER A 138 -10.78 0.39 30.44
N ASN A 139 -9.60 -0.14 30.16
CA ASN A 139 -8.71 -0.76 31.15
C ASN A 139 -7.87 0.26 31.98
N GLY A 140 -8.03 1.56 31.69
CA GLY A 140 -7.33 2.66 32.40
C GLY A 140 -5.99 3.06 31.78
N HIS A 141 -5.41 2.26 30.88
CA HIS A 141 -4.09 2.49 30.29
C HIS A 141 -4.17 3.27 28.97
N LYS A 142 -3.17 4.13 28.70
CA LYS A 142 -3.10 4.99 27.52
C LYS A 142 -1.95 4.60 26.59
N VAL A 143 -2.24 4.51 25.32
CA VAL A 143 -1.24 4.20 24.27
C VAL A 143 -1.31 5.22 23.13
N ALA A 144 -0.15 5.75 22.72
CA ALA A 144 -0.03 6.61 21.54
C ALA A 144 0.33 5.79 20.30
N VAL A 145 -0.31 6.08 19.18
CA VAL A 145 0.00 5.51 17.86
C VAL A 145 0.42 6.64 16.94
N VAL A 146 1.64 6.60 16.42
CA VAL A 146 2.21 7.63 15.55
C VAL A 146 2.13 7.17 14.08
N GLY A 147 1.26 7.79 13.31
CA GLY A 147 0.94 7.47 11.93
C GLY A 147 -0.35 6.66 11.79
N SER A 148 -1.21 7.10 10.88
CA SER A 148 -2.51 6.49 10.57
C SER A 148 -2.51 5.59 9.34
N GLY A 149 -1.33 5.14 8.89
CA GLY A 149 -1.19 4.14 7.83
C GLY A 149 -1.66 2.74 8.28
N PRO A 150 -1.58 1.72 7.42
CA PRO A 150 -2.09 0.37 7.71
C PRO A 150 -1.58 -0.25 9.02
N ALA A 151 -0.30 0.00 9.37
CA ALA A 151 0.28 -0.48 10.62
C ALA A 151 -0.37 0.19 11.83
N GLY A 152 -0.46 1.53 11.81
CA GLY A 152 -1.06 2.31 12.90
C GLY A 152 -2.55 2.03 13.06
N MET A 153 -3.32 1.97 11.97
CA MET A 153 -4.75 1.62 12.00
C MET A 153 -4.99 0.25 12.62
N THR A 154 -4.17 -0.76 12.27
CA THR A 154 -4.30 -2.11 12.81
C THR A 154 -3.92 -2.15 14.28
N ALA A 155 -2.79 -1.51 14.66
CA ALA A 155 -2.37 -1.44 16.06
C ALA A 155 -3.43 -0.72 16.92
N ALA A 156 -3.95 0.41 16.46
CA ALA A 156 -4.99 1.17 17.16
C ALA A 156 -6.28 0.36 17.34
N SER A 157 -6.73 -0.34 16.29
CA SER A 157 -7.93 -1.19 16.37
C SER A 157 -7.75 -2.32 17.37
N ASP A 158 -6.63 -3.05 17.32
CA ASP A 158 -6.41 -4.19 18.20
C ASP A 158 -6.23 -3.74 19.67
N LEU A 159 -5.53 -2.63 19.93
CA LEU A 159 -5.41 -2.05 21.26
C LEU A 159 -6.76 -1.55 21.81
N ALA A 160 -7.56 -0.88 20.98
CA ALA A 160 -8.90 -0.43 21.40
C ALA A 160 -9.81 -1.61 21.78
N LYS A 161 -9.75 -2.74 21.05
CA LYS A 161 -10.46 -3.98 21.41
C LYS A 161 -10.00 -4.60 22.73
N MET A 162 -8.76 -4.32 23.18
CA MET A 162 -8.22 -4.75 24.47
C MET A 162 -8.56 -3.75 25.60
N GLY A 163 -9.29 -2.67 25.31
CA GLY A 163 -9.73 -1.67 26.28
C GLY A 163 -8.75 -0.52 26.50
N TYR A 164 -7.67 -0.41 25.74
CA TYR A 164 -6.73 0.72 25.85
C TYR A 164 -7.37 2.03 25.35
N GLN A 165 -7.02 3.13 26.02
CA GLN A 165 -7.30 4.48 25.53
C GLN A 165 -6.25 4.83 24.49
N VAL A 166 -6.62 4.79 23.21
CA VAL A 166 -5.71 4.97 22.08
C VAL A 166 -5.90 6.35 21.47
N THR A 167 -4.80 7.12 21.36
CA THR A 167 -4.75 8.34 20.53
C THR A 167 -3.82 8.07 19.33
N MET A 168 -4.35 8.26 18.12
CA MET A 168 -3.62 8.10 16.88
C MET A 168 -3.27 9.46 16.30
N PHE A 169 -1.97 9.77 16.20
CA PHE A 169 -1.43 11.02 15.69
C PHE A 169 -1.05 10.89 14.22
N GLU A 170 -1.64 11.73 13.37
CA GLU A 170 -1.38 11.77 11.94
C GLU A 170 -0.77 13.11 11.54
N ALA A 171 0.33 13.07 10.79
CA ALA A 171 1.03 14.27 10.35
C ALA A 171 0.26 15.07 9.30
N LEU A 172 -0.52 14.40 8.46
CA LEU A 172 -1.30 15.01 7.39
C LEU A 172 -2.68 15.46 7.89
N HIS A 173 -3.38 16.23 7.08
CA HIS A 173 -4.73 16.72 7.39
C HIS A 173 -5.83 15.66 7.21
N THR A 174 -5.51 14.50 6.64
CA THR A 174 -6.42 13.37 6.44
C THR A 174 -5.74 12.09 6.89
N ALA A 175 -6.43 11.30 7.73
CA ALA A 175 -5.94 10.03 8.20
C ALA A 175 -6.01 8.94 7.11
N GLY A 176 -5.12 7.94 7.20
CA GLY A 176 -5.04 6.80 6.29
C GLY A 176 -3.65 6.58 5.68
N GLY A 177 -2.72 7.53 5.83
CA GLY A 177 -1.36 7.42 5.31
C GLY A 177 -1.33 7.10 3.82
N VAL A 178 -0.51 6.14 3.40
CA VAL A 178 -0.33 5.73 1.99
C VAL A 178 -1.64 5.30 1.31
N LEU A 179 -2.63 4.84 2.06
CA LEU A 179 -3.95 4.47 1.53
C LEU A 179 -4.69 5.69 0.94
N VAL A 180 -4.38 6.88 1.43
CA VAL A 180 -5.01 8.14 0.99
C VAL A 180 -4.10 8.91 0.05
N TYR A 181 -2.83 9.15 0.42
CA TYR A 181 -1.95 9.98 -0.40
C TYR A 181 -1.30 9.21 -1.56
N GLY A 182 -1.05 7.89 -1.41
CA GLY A 182 -0.27 7.11 -2.36
C GLY A 182 -1.11 6.30 -3.35
N ILE A 183 -2.04 5.48 -2.86
CA ILE A 183 -2.84 4.60 -3.71
C ILE A 183 -3.94 5.41 -4.42
N PRO A 184 -4.07 5.33 -5.76
CA PRO A 184 -5.06 6.12 -6.50
C PRO A 184 -6.52 5.75 -6.20
N GLU A 185 -7.41 6.74 -6.41
CA GLU A 185 -8.87 6.58 -6.24
C GLU A 185 -9.42 5.40 -7.05
N PHE A 186 -8.92 5.20 -8.28
CA PHE A 186 -9.37 4.13 -9.17
C PHE A 186 -8.94 2.72 -8.74
N ARG A 187 -8.04 2.57 -7.76
CA ARG A 187 -7.66 1.30 -7.11
C ARG A 187 -8.26 1.15 -5.73
N LEU A 188 -8.31 2.23 -4.99
CA LEU A 188 -8.81 2.28 -3.62
C LEU A 188 -9.59 3.58 -3.40
N PRO A 189 -10.92 3.56 -3.53
CA PRO A 189 -11.77 4.71 -3.26
C PRO A 189 -11.57 5.25 -1.84
N LYS A 190 -11.37 6.57 -1.70
CA LYS A 190 -11.06 7.19 -0.40
C LYS A 190 -12.21 7.11 0.59
N ALA A 191 -13.44 7.01 0.09
CA ALA A 191 -14.62 6.76 0.93
C ALA A 191 -14.52 5.45 1.73
N ILE A 192 -13.86 4.42 1.18
CA ILE A 192 -13.64 3.16 1.90
C ILE A 192 -12.65 3.37 3.05
N VAL A 193 -11.55 4.10 2.81
CA VAL A 193 -10.58 4.42 3.86
C VAL A 193 -11.22 5.27 4.96
N ALA A 194 -12.01 6.29 4.58
CA ALA A 194 -12.74 7.13 5.53
C ALA A 194 -13.69 6.31 6.40
N ASN A 195 -14.40 5.34 5.82
CA ASN A 195 -15.28 4.44 6.60
C ASN A 195 -14.50 3.59 7.61
N GLU A 196 -13.30 3.13 7.29
CA GLU A 196 -12.46 2.38 8.24
C GLU A 196 -11.93 3.29 9.37
N ILE A 197 -11.61 4.57 9.09
CA ILE A 197 -11.28 5.55 10.14
C ILE A 197 -12.49 5.80 11.05
N THR A 198 -13.68 5.99 10.49
CA THR A 198 -14.92 6.15 11.29
C THR A 198 -15.18 4.94 12.20
N LYS A 199 -14.89 3.73 11.74
CA LYS A 199 -14.98 2.53 12.58
C LYS A 199 -13.97 2.55 13.74
N LEU A 200 -12.74 3.03 13.52
CA LEU A 200 -11.75 3.20 14.59
C LEU A 200 -12.22 4.22 15.64
N GLU A 201 -12.77 5.35 15.20
CA GLU A 201 -13.35 6.36 16.10
C GLU A 201 -14.53 5.79 16.90
N ALA A 202 -15.39 4.98 16.27
CA ALA A 202 -16.46 4.28 16.97
C ALA A 202 -15.96 3.27 18.03
N GLN A 203 -14.78 2.64 17.81
CA GLN A 203 -14.11 1.81 18.82
C GLN A 203 -13.54 2.63 19.99
N GLY A 204 -13.54 3.96 19.89
CA GLY A 204 -13.03 4.87 20.92
C GLY A 204 -11.57 5.31 20.67
N VAL A 205 -11.03 5.08 19.48
CA VAL A 205 -9.72 5.65 19.08
C VAL A 205 -9.88 7.14 18.82
N GLU A 206 -9.11 7.98 19.49
CA GLU A 206 -9.02 9.40 19.19
C GLU A 206 -8.06 9.62 18.02
N VAL A 207 -8.52 10.24 16.93
CA VAL A 207 -7.72 10.52 15.73
C VAL A 207 -7.37 11.99 15.67
N MET A 208 -6.08 12.32 15.80
CA MET A 208 -5.58 13.70 15.77
C MET A 208 -4.77 13.92 14.49
N THR A 209 -5.30 14.69 13.56
CA THR A 209 -4.60 15.08 12.33
C THR A 209 -3.77 16.35 12.51
N ASN A 210 -2.87 16.66 11.54
CA ASN A 210 -1.92 17.78 11.60
C ASN A 210 -0.96 17.72 12.80
N MET A 211 -0.71 16.51 13.32
CA MET A 211 0.15 16.26 14.48
C MET A 211 1.47 15.61 14.04
N VAL A 212 2.46 16.42 13.72
CA VAL A 212 3.80 15.97 13.30
C VAL A 212 4.62 15.62 14.54
N ILE A 213 4.61 14.35 14.96
CA ILE A 213 5.41 13.89 16.09
C ILE A 213 6.91 14.03 15.79
N GLY A 214 7.65 14.60 16.73
CA GLY A 214 9.01 15.10 16.59
C GLY A 214 9.08 16.60 16.25
N ARG A 215 7.90 17.29 16.10
CA ARG A 215 7.83 18.74 15.92
C ARG A 215 6.79 19.37 16.85
N VAL A 216 5.56 18.88 16.82
CA VAL A 216 4.47 19.37 17.68
C VAL A 216 4.62 18.80 19.09
N LEU A 217 4.86 17.50 19.16
CA LEU A 217 5.21 16.76 20.39
C LEU A 217 6.35 15.79 20.06
N THR A 218 7.25 15.59 21.00
CA THR A 218 8.27 14.55 20.98
C THR A 218 7.73 13.25 21.57
N ILE A 219 8.45 12.13 21.40
CA ILE A 219 8.12 10.85 22.05
C ILE A 219 8.21 11.00 23.58
N ASP A 220 9.17 11.77 24.09
CA ASP A 220 9.33 12.02 25.54
C ASP A 220 8.14 12.80 26.10
N GLU A 221 7.67 13.84 25.41
CA GLU A 221 6.47 14.60 25.81
C GLU A 221 5.18 13.76 25.75
N LEU A 222 5.11 12.74 24.87
CA LEU A 222 4.00 11.78 24.91
C LEU A 222 4.02 10.96 26.21
N PHE A 223 5.18 10.46 26.64
CA PHE A 223 5.30 9.78 27.94
C PHE A 223 4.96 10.71 29.10
N GLU A 224 5.43 11.96 29.10
CA GLU A 224 5.08 12.98 30.09
C GLU A 224 3.59 13.31 30.16
N SER A 225 2.89 13.15 28.99
CA SER A 225 1.43 13.31 28.88
C SER A 225 0.64 12.07 29.35
N GLY A 226 1.33 11.08 29.91
CA GLY A 226 0.73 9.89 30.54
C GLY A 226 0.46 8.73 29.58
N TYR A 227 1.02 8.72 28.36
CA TYR A 227 1.04 7.51 27.54
C TYR A 227 2.07 6.52 28.09
N GLU A 228 1.69 5.25 28.21
CA GLU A 228 2.55 4.21 28.81
C GLU A 228 3.36 3.44 27.76
N ALA A 229 2.94 3.50 26.51
CA ALA A 229 3.65 2.98 25.36
C ALA A 229 3.34 3.80 24.11
N VAL A 230 4.28 3.76 23.13
CA VAL A 230 4.14 4.43 21.85
C VAL A 230 4.39 3.42 20.74
N PHE A 231 3.46 3.32 19.76
CA PHE A 231 3.65 2.56 18.54
C PHE A 231 4.01 3.50 17.39
N VAL A 232 5.16 3.33 16.75
CA VAL A 232 5.64 4.13 15.61
C VAL A 232 5.34 3.40 14.31
N GLY A 233 4.29 3.83 13.64
CA GLY A 233 3.85 3.37 12.30
C GLY A 233 3.98 4.49 11.25
N SER A 234 5.02 5.31 11.32
CA SER A 234 5.21 6.53 10.49
C SER A 234 5.51 6.26 9.02
N GLY A 235 5.66 5.00 8.64
CA GLY A 235 5.89 4.60 7.24
C GLY A 235 7.27 5.00 6.68
N ALA A 236 7.37 5.01 5.34
CA ALA A 236 8.54 5.42 4.59
C ALA A 236 8.11 6.39 3.48
N GLY A 237 8.21 7.69 3.72
CA GLY A 237 7.72 8.74 2.83
C GLY A 237 8.82 9.58 2.16
N LEU A 238 10.11 9.38 2.51
CA LEU A 238 11.21 10.13 1.92
C LEU A 238 11.61 9.53 0.57
N PRO A 239 11.37 10.22 -0.57
CA PRO A 239 11.61 9.67 -1.90
C PRO A 239 13.10 9.52 -2.20
N MET A 240 13.42 8.55 -3.06
CA MET A 240 14.76 8.34 -3.60
C MET A 240 14.87 8.91 -5.02
N PHE A 241 16.03 9.49 -5.31
CA PHE A 241 16.43 9.98 -6.63
C PHE A 241 17.65 9.21 -7.15
N MET A 242 17.96 9.36 -8.43
CA MET A 242 19.09 8.67 -9.07
C MET A 242 20.42 9.40 -8.84
N ASN A 243 20.39 10.68 -8.52
CA ASN A 243 21.51 11.62 -8.48
C ASN A 243 22.14 11.78 -9.87
N ILE A 244 21.31 11.94 -10.90
CA ILE A 244 21.73 12.22 -12.28
C ILE A 244 21.52 13.70 -12.61
N PRO A 245 22.25 14.26 -13.62
CA PRO A 245 22.03 15.64 -14.06
C PRO A 245 20.57 15.88 -14.47
N GLY A 246 20.06 17.07 -14.13
CA GLY A 246 18.73 17.53 -14.51
C GLY A 246 17.59 17.15 -13.54
N GLU A 247 17.83 16.46 -12.44
CA GLU A 247 16.78 16.09 -11.47
C GLU A 247 16.13 17.30 -10.76
N SER A 248 16.73 18.48 -10.83
CA SER A 248 16.17 19.74 -10.28
C SER A 248 15.35 20.56 -11.26
N LEU A 249 15.20 20.11 -12.51
CA LEU A 249 14.42 20.80 -13.53
C LEU A 249 12.93 20.82 -13.20
N VAL A 250 12.24 21.87 -13.65
CA VAL A 250 10.78 21.96 -13.58
C VAL A 250 10.17 20.89 -14.48
N GLY A 251 9.36 20.03 -13.90
CA GLY A 251 8.81 18.84 -14.57
C GLY A 251 9.36 17.53 -14.01
N VAL A 252 10.40 17.59 -13.16
CA VAL A 252 10.85 16.42 -12.40
C VAL A 252 10.18 16.40 -11.03
N MET A 253 9.59 15.27 -10.67
CA MET A 253 8.95 15.06 -9.38
C MET A 253 9.23 13.66 -8.86
N SER A 254 9.15 13.48 -7.54
CA SER A 254 9.01 12.15 -6.97
C SER A 254 7.58 11.61 -7.19
N ALA A 255 7.43 10.30 -7.27
CA ALA A 255 6.11 9.67 -7.32
C ALA A 255 5.28 10.00 -6.06
N ASN A 256 5.92 10.14 -4.90
CA ASN A 256 5.22 10.54 -3.66
C ASN A 256 4.59 11.93 -3.80
N GLU A 257 5.32 12.91 -4.32
CA GLU A 257 4.79 14.25 -4.55
C GLU A 257 3.64 14.22 -5.57
N TYR A 258 3.86 13.57 -6.71
CA TYR A 258 2.89 13.48 -7.78
C TYR A 258 1.59 12.81 -7.34
N LEU A 259 1.70 11.67 -6.63
CA LEU A 259 0.54 10.95 -6.12
C LEU A 259 -0.14 11.66 -4.95
N THR A 260 0.61 12.36 -4.09
CA THR A 260 0.01 13.18 -3.03
C THR A 260 -0.84 14.30 -3.63
N ARG A 261 -0.35 15.02 -4.63
CA ARG A 261 -1.11 16.05 -5.35
C ARG A 261 -2.35 15.46 -6.00
N THR A 262 -2.21 14.31 -6.66
CA THR A 262 -3.32 13.69 -7.39
C THR A 262 -4.34 13.08 -6.44
N ASN A 263 -3.94 12.31 -5.44
CA ASN A 263 -4.85 11.50 -4.61
C ASN A 263 -5.34 12.25 -3.37
N LEU A 264 -4.43 12.71 -2.50
CA LEU A 264 -4.79 13.40 -1.26
C LEU A 264 -5.40 14.77 -1.55
N MET A 265 -4.73 15.55 -2.43
CA MET A 265 -5.14 16.89 -2.77
C MET A 265 -6.17 16.93 -3.92
N LYS A 266 -6.49 15.76 -4.50
CA LYS A 266 -7.50 15.60 -5.56
C LYS A 266 -7.31 16.52 -6.77
N ALA A 267 -6.05 16.76 -7.16
CA ALA A 267 -5.69 17.70 -8.22
C ALA A 267 -6.27 17.35 -9.61
N TYR A 268 -6.96 16.22 -9.74
CA TYR A 268 -7.73 15.85 -10.93
C TYR A 268 -9.11 16.48 -10.99
N ASN A 269 -9.60 17.12 -9.91
CA ASN A 269 -10.86 17.84 -9.91
C ASN A 269 -10.65 19.26 -10.44
N ASP A 270 -11.63 19.78 -11.16
CA ASP A 270 -11.57 21.12 -11.76
C ASP A 270 -11.57 22.24 -10.71
N ASP A 271 -12.09 21.98 -9.52
CA ASP A 271 -12.17 22.88 -8.36
C ASP A 271 -11.00 22.71 -7.37
N ALA A 272 -9.99 21.92 -7.70
CA ALA A 272 -8.86 21.68 -6.80
C ALA A 272 -7.91 22.88 -6.76
N ASP A 273 -7.56 23.33 -5.54
CA ASP A 273 -6.58 24.41 -5.33
C ASP A 273 -5.12 23.97 -5.66
N THR A 274 -4.86 22.66 -5.63
CA THR A 274 -3.51 22.12 -5.86
C THR A 274 -3.22 22.00 -7.35
N PRO A 275 -2.18 22.66 -7.87
CA PRO A 275 -1.79 22.52 -9.26
C PRO A 275 -1.21 21.15 -9.56
N VAL A 276 -1.52 20.60 -10.72
CA VAL A 276 -0.87 19.41 -11.28
C VAL A 276 -0.32 19.74 -12.67
N ILE A 277 0.83 19.18 -12.99
CA ILE A 277 1.42 19.36 -14.33
C ILE A 277 0.59 18.56 -15.33
N LYS A 278 0.07 19.26 -16.34
CA LYS A 278 -0.54 18.63 -17.51
C LYS A 278 0.55 18.31 -18.52
N SER A 279 1.01 17.07 -18.48
CA SER A 279 2.05 16.55 -19.36
C SER A 279 1.47 16.13 -20.70
N LYS A 280 2.22 16.34 -21.79
CA LYS A 280 1.95 15.70 -23.08
C LYS A 280 2.59 14.34 -23.14
N ALA A 281 3.84 14.22 -22.69
CA ALA A 281 4.59 13.00 -22.68
C ALA A 281 5.36 12.85 -21.36
N GLY A 282 4.92 11.91 -20.52
CA GLY A 282 5.49 11.66 -19.21
C GLY A 282 6.31 10.37 -19.14
N ALA A 283 7.45 10.39 -18.47
CA ALA A 283 8.23 9.20 -18.13
C ALA A 283 8.14 8.91 -16.63
N VAL A 284 7.76 7.70 -16.27
CA VAL A 284 7.80 7.20 -14.88
C VAL A 284 8.95 6.21 -14.74
N VAL A 285 9.93 6.56 -13.92
CA VAL A 285 11.16 5.78 -13.74
C VAL A 285 10.98 4.83 -12.57
N GLY A 286 10.82 3.55 -12.86
CA GLY A 286 10.60 2.50 -11.86
C GLY A 286 9.70 1.39 -12.38
N GLY A 287 9.63 0.26 -11.64
CA GLY A 287 8.86 -0.94 -12.06
C GLY A 287 7.98 -1.51 -10.94
N GLY A 288 7.76 -0.77 -9.85
CA GLY A 288 6.90 -1.20 -8.73
C GLY A 288 5.45 -0.72 -8.86
N ASN A 289 4.60 -1.08 -7.89
CA ASN A 289 3.20 -0.66 -7.86
C ASN A 289 3.04 0.87 -7.90
N VAL A 290 3.93 1.60 -7.22
CA VAL A 290 3.92 3.08 -7.20
C VAL A 290 4.19 3.65 -8.60
N ALA A 291 5.03 2.97 -9.41
CA ALA A 291 5.26 3.38 -10.80
C ALA A 291 4.02 3.15 -11.67
N MET A 292 3.32 2.02 -11.49
CA MET A 292 2.05 1.77 -12.18
C MET A 292 1.00 2.81 -11.79
N ASP A 293 0.91 3.14 -10.50
CA ASP A 293 -0.02 4.13 -9.98
C ASP A 293 0.24 5.52 -10.59
N ALA A 294 1.51 5.95 -10.60
CA ALA A 294 1.89 7.25 -11.18
C ALA A 294 1.65 7.30 -12.70
N ALA A 295 2.01 6.25 -13.43
CA ALA A 295 1.81 6.18 -14.88
C ALA A 295 0.32 6.21 -15.24
N ARG A 296 -0.50 5.44 -14.54
CA ARG A 296 -1.95 5.40 -14.76
C ARG A 296 -2.64 6.71 -14.36
N CYS A 297 -2.13 7.42 -13.34
CA CYS A 297 -2.57 8.79 -13.04
C CYS A 297 -2.23 9.75 -14.19
N GLY A 298 -1.03 9.64 -14.77
CA GLY A 298 -0.61 10.48 -15.90
C GLY A 298 -1.55 10.37 -17.11
N MET A 299 -1.94 9.15 -17.48
CA MET A 299 -2.93 8.93 -18.54
C MET A 299 -4.28 9.60 -18.22
N ARG A 300 -4.76 9.46 -16.98
CA ARG A 300 -6.05 10.05 -16.53
C ARG A 300 -6.03 11.57 -16.47
N LEU A 301 -4.87 12.16 -16.23
CA LEU A 301 -4.66 13.62 -16.23
C LEU A 301 -4.49 14.20 -17.64
N GLY A 302 -4.56 13.34 -18.68
CA GLY A 302 -4.65 13.77 -20.07
C GLY A 302 -3.33 13.72 -20.86
N ALA A 303 -2.30 13.06 -20.36
CA ALA A 303 -1.07 12.82 -21.14
C ALA A 303 -1.39 12.03 -22.41
N GLU A 304 -0.77 12.43 -23.53
CA GLU A 304 -0.89 11.75 -24.83
C GLU A 304 -0.06 10.48 -24.85
N HIS A 305 1.13 10.52 -24.21
CA HIS A 305 2.05 9.43 -24.06
C HIS A 305 2.53 9.30 -22.61
N VAL A 306 2.56 8.07 -22.11
CA VAL A 306 3.15 7.76 -20.80
C VAL A 306 4.05 6.55 -20.95
N TYR A 307 5.29 6.70 -20.50
CA TYR A 307 6.32 5.67 -20.54
C TYR A 307 6.65 5.18 -19.12
N VAL A 308 6.65 3.86 -18.91
CA VAL A 308 7.27 3.25 -17.74
C VAL A 308 8.69 2.86 -18.11
N VAL A 309 9.67 3.53 -17.54
CA VAL A 309 11.10 3.32 -17.82
C VAL A 309 11.71 2.45 -16.73
N TYR A 310 12.15 1.24 -17.09
CA TYR A 310 12.62 0.27 -16.13
C TYR A 310 13.92 -0.42 -16.57
N ARG A 311 14.93 -0.40 -15.68
CA ARG A 311 16.29 -0.90 -15.97
C ARG A 311 16.43 -2.42 -16.13
N ARG A 312 15.39 -3.21 -15.75
CA ARG A 312 15.34 -4.67 -15.94
C ARG A 312 14.24 -5.04 -16.95
N GLY A 313 14.05 -6.33 -17.18
CA GLY A 313 12.96 -6.85 -18.01
C GLY A 313 11.62 -6.87 -17.26
N GLU A 314 10.55 -7.15 -17.99
CA GLU A 314 9.20 -7.24 -17.43
C GLU A 314 9.09 -8.32 -16.35
N ALA A 315 9.77 -9.47 -16.55
CA ALA A 315 9.76 -10.58 -15.59
C ALA A 315 10.37 -10.20 -14.22
N GLU A 316 11.21 -9.18 -14.17
CA GLU A 316 11.82 -8.67 -12.95
C GLU A 316 11.03 -7.51 -12.31
N MET A 317 9.89 -7.10 -12.88
CA MET A 317 9.08 -6.02 -12.33
C MET A 317 8.39 -6.46 -11.04
N PRO A 318 8.55 -5.72 -9.92
CA PRO A 318 7.91 -6.07 -8.65
C PRO A 318 6.45 -5.61 -8.54
N ALA A 319 5.92 -4.91 -9.54
CA ALA A 319 4.51 -4.52 -9.59
C ALA A 319 3.61 -5.75 -9.76
N ARG A 320 2.40 -5.70 -9.19
CA ARG A 320 1.36 -6.71 -9.39
C ARG A 320 1.10 -6.92 -10.89
N LEU A 321 0.93 -8.18 -11.28
CA LEU A 321 0.64 -8.53 -12.69
C LEU A 321 -0.65 -7.86 -13.18
N GLU A 322 -1.69 -7.82 -12.36
CA GLU A 322 -2.95 -7.13 -12.66
C GLU A 322 -2.73 -5.64 -12.98
N GLU A 323 -1.90 -4.95 -12.20
CA GLU A 323 -1.59 -3.53 -12.42
C GLU A 323 -0.75 -3.29 -13.68
N GLN A 324 0.17 -4.22 -14.00
CA GLN A 324 0.92 -4.18 -15.26
C GLN A 324 0.00 -4.39 -16.48
N HIS A 325 -0.94 -5.32 -16.39
CA HIS A 325 -1.94 -5.57 -17.46
C HIS A 325 -2.83 -4.34 -17.63
N HIS A 326 -3.38 -3.80 -16.55
CA HIS A 326 -4.21 -2.59 -16.62
C HIS A 326 -3.48 -1.40 -17.23
N ALA A 327 -2.21 -1.19 -16.87
CA ALA A 327 -1.39 -0.11 -17.43
C ALA A 327 -1.22 -0.26 -18.95
N LYS A 328 -0.92 -1.48 -19.44
CA LYS A 328 -0.78 -1.76 -20.88
C LYS A 328 -2.09 -1.57 -21.63
N GLU A 329 -3.19 -2.07 -21.10
CA GLU A 329 -4.53 -1.93 -21.71
C GLU A 329 -4.98 -0.45 -21.76
N GLU A 330 -4.54 0.37 -20.83
CA GLU A 330 -4.78 1.81 -20.77
C GLU A 330 -3.86 2.61 -21.73
N GLY A 331 -2.95 1.93 -22.46
CA GLY A 331 -2.10 2.53 -23.48
C GLY A 331 -0.74 3.02 -22.99
N ILE A 332 -0.32 2.64 -21.77
CA ILE A 332 1.00 2.98 -21.25
C ILE A 332 2.08 2.11 -21.89
N GLU A 333 3.13 2.73 -22.40
CA GLU A 333 4.25 2.06 -23.04
C GLU A 333 5.35 1.67 -22.04
N PHE A 334 5.78 0.41 -22.08
CA PHE A 334 6.85 -0.10 -21.21
C PHE A 334 8.19 -0.05 -21.95
N LYS A 335 9.08 0.83 -21.51
CA LYS A 335 10.46 0.94 -21.95
C LYS A 335 11.34 0.18 -20.95
N THR A 336 11.36 -1.14 -21.08
CA THR A 336 12.20 -2.01 -20.25
C THR A 336 13.64 -2.09 -20.78
N LEU A 337 14.54 -2.61 -19.98
CA LEU A 337 15.97 -2.70 -20.31
C LEU A 337 16.56 -1.34 -20.74
N CYS A 338 16.16 -0.28 -20.03
CA CYS A 338 16.77 1.04 -20.20
C CYS A 338 16.77 1.81 -18.88
N ASN A 339 17.77 2.65 -18.70
CA ASN A 339 18.02 3.43 -17.49
C ASN A 339 18.29 4.89 -17.84
N PRO A 340 17.64 5.86 -17.19
CA PRO A 340 17.98 7.26 -17.37
C PRO A 340 19.41 7.56 -16.91
N ILE A 341 20.10 8.42 -17.62
CA ILE A 341 21.45 8.90 -17.26
C ILE A 341 21.51 10.42 -17.15
N GLU A 342 20.55 11.14 -17.76
CA GLU A 342 20.48 12.60 -17.72
C GLU A 342 19.05 13.05 -18.09
N ILE A 343 18.56 14.10 -17.45
CA ILE A 343 17.30 14.79 -17.81
C ILE A 343 17.68 16.12 -18.46
N ILE A 344 17.12 16.38 -19.63
CA ILE A 344 17.45 17.56 -20.45
C ILE A 344 16.43 18.66 -20.22
N GLY A 345 16.91 19.86 -19.94
CA GLY A 345 16.12 21.07 -19.80
C GLY A 345 16.16 21.97 -21.02
N ASP A 346 15.11 22.72 -21.24
CA ASP A 346 15.06 23.83 -22.17
C ASP A 346 15.72 25.09 -21.56
N GLU A 347 15.72 26.20 -22.31
CA GLU A 347 16.24 27.51 -21.89
C GLU A 347 15.57 28.10 -20.65
N ASN A 348 14.36 27.63 -20.32
CA ASN A 348 13.58 28.04 -19.16
C ASN A 348 13.74 27.08 -17.96
N GLY A 349 14.63 26.10 -18.05
CA GLY A 349 14.85 25.11 -17.02
C GLY A 349 13.69 24.10 -16.87
N ARG A 350 12.90 23.86 -17.92
CA ARG A 350 11.85 22.88 -17.97
C ARG A 350 12.31 21.63 -18.69
N VAL A 351 11.81 20.47 -18.23
CA VAL A 351 12.09 19.19 -18.92
C VAL A 351 11.64 19.25 -20.38
N CYS A 352 12.55 18.89 -21.30
CA CYS A 352 12.26 18.75 -22.72
C CYS A 352 12.74 17.40 -23.30
N GLY A 353 13.34 16.54 -22.49
CA GLY A 353 13.77 15.21 -22.87
C GLY A 353 14.48 14.48 -21.75
N MET A 354 14.68 13.18 -21.95
CA MET A 354 15.43 12.31 -21.03
C MET A 354 16.37 11.43 -21.82
N LYS A 355 17.66 11.49 -21.50
CA LYS A 355 18.67 10.63 -22.09
C LYS A 355 18.75 9.33 -21.32
N CYS A 356 18.58 8.22 -22.01
CA CYS A 356 18.61 6.87 -21.46
C CYS A 356 19.74 6.05 -22.08
N ILE A 357 20.21 5.02 -21.38
CA ILE A 357 21.11 3.99 -21.87
C ILE A 357 20.40 2.63 -21.87
N ARG A 358 20.69 1.77 -22.84
CA ARG A 358 20.15 0.41 -22.88
C ARG A 358 20.83 -0.46 -21.84
N MET A 359 20.10 -1.45 -21.36
CA MET A 359 20.57 -2.39 -20.34
C MET A 359 20.51 -3.82 -20.86
N GLU A 360 21.38 -4.67 -20.34
CA GLU A 360 21.34 -6.12 -20.47
C GLU A 360 21.18 -6.75 -19.09
N LEU A 361 20.68 -8.00 -19.07
CA LEU A 361 20.48 -8.74 -17.81
C LEU A 361 21.65 -9.71 -17.61
N GLY A 362 22.41 -9.49 -16.55
CA GLY A 362 23.46 -10.38 -16.05
C GLY A 362 22.90 -11.43 -15.07
N GLU A 363 23.78 -11.93 -14.22
CA GLU A 363 23.46 -12.92 -13.19
C GLU A 363 22.44 -12.39 -12.14
N PRO A 364 21.66 -13.27 -11.51
CA PRO A 364 20.73 -12.88 -10.45
C PRO A 364 21.45 -12.24 -9.25
N ASP A 365 20.85 -11.19 -8.70
CA ASP A 365 21.27 -10.57 -7.44
C ASP A 365 20.76 -11.37 -6.20
N ALA A 366 21.07 -10.88 -4.99
CA ALA A 366 20.63 -11.52 -3.75
C ALA A 366 19.10 -11.62 -3.58
N SER A 367 18.33 -10.86 -4.37
CA SER A 367 16.86 -10.96 -4.42
C SER A 367 16.34 -11.96 -5.45
N GLY A 368 17.24 -12.65 -6.17
CA GLY A 368 16.91 -13.58 -7.26
C GLY A 368 16.58 -12.89 -8.58
N ARG A 369 16.62 -11.56 -8.68
CA ARG A 369 16.38 -10.81 -9.92
C ARG A 369 17.69 -10.57 -10.65
N ARG A 370 17.68 -10.71 -11.98
CA ARG A 370 18.87 -10.51 -12.80
C ARG A 370 19.38 -9.06 -12.71
N ARG A 371 20.69 -8.92 -12.56
CA ARG A 371 21.35 -7.63 -12.39
C ARG A 371 21.35 -6.86 -13.71
N PRO A 372 20.91 -5.58 -13.75
CA PRO A 372 21.01 -4.76 -14.95
C PRO A 372 22.46 -4.30 -15.17
N ILE A 373 22.93 -4.40 -16.42
CA ILE A 373 24.27 -4.00 -16.87
C ILE A 373 24.10 -3.02 -18.03
N GLU A 374 24.80 -1.89 -17.98
CA GLU A 374 24.77 -0.89 -19.05
C GLU A 374 25.44 -1.40 -20.32
N VAL A 375 24.85 -1.08 -21.49
CA VAL A 375 25.42 -1.35 -22.80
C VAL A 375 26.09 -0.07 -23.29
N PRO A 376 27.43 0.03 -23.28
CA PRO A 376 28.15 1.23 -23.67
C PRO A 376 27.85 1.64 -25.13
N GLY A 377 27.67 2.95 -25.36
CA GLY A 377 27.41 3.51 -26.69
C GLY A 377 25.97 3.26 -27.20
N SER A 378 25.05 2.88 -26.34
CA SER A 378 23.65 2.62 -26.68
C SER A 378 22.69 3.71 -26.23
N GLU A 379 23.22 4.90 -25.95
CA GLU A 379 22.44 6.04 -25.46
C GLU A 379 21.41 6.47 -26.50
N PHE A 380 20.23 6.87 -26.02
CA PHE A 380 19.14 7.38 -26.86
C PHE A 380 18.32 8.43 -26.10
N MET A 381 17.61 9.27 -26.87
CA MET A 381 16.72 10.27 -26.31
C MET A 381 15.29 9.75 -26.24
N LEU A 382 14.59 10.08 -25.17
CA LEU A 382 13.16 9.94 -25.00
C LEU A 382 12.56 11.33 -24.88
N ASP A 383 11.68 11.70 -25.80
CA ASP A 383 11.01 13.00 -25.83
C ASP A 383 9.93 13.03 -24.76
N VAL A 384 10.18 13.76 -23.68
CA VAL A 384 9.27 13.88 -22.53
C VAL A 384 9.33 15.28 -21.94
N ASP A 385 8.23 15.77 -21.39
CA ASP A 385 8.13 17.05 -20.70
C ASP A 385 7.96 16.90 -19.18
N THR A 386 7.82 15.67 -18.71
CA THR A 386 7.65 15.34 -17.28
C THR A 386 8.36 14.04 -16.94
N VAL A 387 9.09 14.02 -15.83
CA VAL A 387 9.76 12.82 -15.31
C VAL A 387 9.36 12.59 -13.86
N ILE A 388 8.84 11.38 -13.58
CA ILE A 388 8.38 10.99 -12.24
C ILE A 388 9.30 9.89 -11.71
N MET A 389 10.05 10.19 -10.64
CA MET A 389 10.96 9.25 -10.00
C MET A 389 10.19 8.33 -9.04
N SER A 390 10.11 7.03 -9.38
CA SER A 390 9.41 6.00 -8.62
C SER A 390 10.37 4.87 -8.18
N LEU A 391 11.46 5.25 -7.51
CA LEU A 391 12.59 4.38 -7.18
C LEU A 391 12.49 3.75 -5.78
N GLY A 392 11.42 4.02 -5.06
CA GLY A 392 11.21 3.65 -3.67
C GLY A 392 11.41 4.79 -2.70
N THR A 393 11.22 4.50 -1.42
CA THR A 393 11.23 5.48 -0.34
C THR A 393 11.94 4.94 0.89
N ASN A 394 12.46 5.85 1.71
CA ASN A 394 13.04 5.57 3.02
C ASN A 394 12.19 6.20 4.14
N PRO A 395 12.29 5.74 5.39
CA PRO A 395 11.68 6.39 6.53
C PRO A 395 12.18 7.83 6.70
N ASN A 396 11.27 8.73 7.14
CA ASN A 396 11.64 10.10 7.48
C ASN A 396 12.53 10.09 8.75
N PRO A 397 13.69 10.76 8.76
CA PRO A 397 14.60 10.75 9.90
C PRO A 397 14.09 11.54 11.12
N LEU A 398 12.97 12.26 11.04
CA LEU A 398 12.49 13.18 12.07
C LEU A 398 12.34 12.50 13.44
N ILE A 399 11.60 11.40 13.51
CA ILE A 399 11.36 10.72 14.83
C ILE A 399 12.67 10.24 15.44
N ARG A 400 13.56 9.63 14.65
CA ARG A 400 14.88 9.22 15.11
C ARG A 400 15.69 10.41 15.63
N SER A 401 15.72 11.53 14.90
CA SER A 401 16.54 12.70 15.24
C SER A 401 16.05 13.46 16.47
N THR A 402 14.81 13.25 16.86
CA THR A 402 14.15 13.91 18.01
C THR A 402 13.89 12.97 19.19
N THR A 403 14.33 11.71 19.11
CA THR A 403 14.13 10.70 20.14
C THR A 403 15.46 10.09 20.55
N PRO A 404 16.10 10.55 21.65
CA PRO A 404 17.35 9.98 22.14
C PRO A 404 17.24 8.47 22.42
N GLY A 405 18.26 7.71 22.04
CA GLY A 405 18.32 6.26 22.25
C GLY A 405 17.55 5.44 21.22
N LEU A 406 16.93 6.07 20.22
CA LEU A 406 16.26 5.38 19.13
C LEU A 406 17.24 5.13 17.96
N GLU A 407 17.56 3.87 17.71
CA GLU A 407 18.54 3.47 16.68
C GLU A 407 17.88 3.09 15.36
N THR A 408 18.65 3.26 14.27
CA THR A 408 18.25 2.87 12.92
C THR A 408 19.36 2.13 12.18
N ASN A 409 18.99 1.35 11.19
CA ASN A 409 19.94 0.75 10.26
C ASN A 409 20.47 1.80 9.24
N ARG A 410 21.36 1.38 8.36
CA ARG A 410 21.98 2.26 7.31
C ARG A 410 20.96 2.89 6.35
N LYS A 411 19.76 2.32 6.22
CA LYS A 411 18.66 2.86 5.38
C LYS A 411 17.72 3.78 6.14
N GLY A 412 17.99 4.05 7.42
CA GLY A 412 17.14 4.87 8.28
C GLY A 412 15.92 4.14 8.84
N CYS A 413 15.78 2.83 8.65
CA CYS A 413 14.70 2.04 9.24
C CYS A 413 14.97 1.79 10.72
N LEU A 414 13.94 1.89 11.56
CA LEU A 414 14.00 1.64 12.99
C LEU A 414 14.42 0.19 13.28
N ILE A 415 15.31 -0.01 14.24
CA ILE A 415 15.72 -1.33 14.70
C ILE A 415 14.75 -1.78 15.79
N VAL A 416 14.16 -2.96 15.60
CA VAL A 416 13.26 -3.60 16.58
C VAL A 416 13.74 -5.00 16.93
N ASN A 417 13.36 -5.48 18.09
CA ASN A 417 13.54 -6.87 18.51
C ASN A 417 12.39 -7.77 18.00
N GLU A 418 12.38 -9.02 18.40
CA GLU A 418 11.35 -10.01 18.02
C GLU A 418 9.92 -9.64 18.46
N ASN A 419 9.80 -8.75 19.45
CA ASN A 419 8.54 -8.23 20.00
C ASN A 419 8.19 -6.83 19.46
N GLU A 420 8.73 -6.43 18.31
CA GLU A 420 8.52 -5.11 17.68
C GLU A 420 8.89 -3.91 18.59
N MET A 421 9.59 -4.14 19.72
CA MET A 421 10.10 -3.07 20.59
C MET A 421 11.42 -2.53 20.04
N THR A 422 11.54 -1.21 19.97
CA THR A 422 12.75 -0.51 19.51
C THR A 422 13.87 -0.55 20.56
N THR A 423 15.01 0.08 20.28
CA THR A 423 16.08 0.28 21.27
C THR A 423 15.70 1.22 22.43
N ARG A 424 14.58 1.96 22.30
CA ARG A 424 13.99 2.79 23.36
C ARG A 424 12.85 2.02 24.04
N GLU A 425 12.96 1.79 25.34
CA GLU A 425 11.95 1.09 26.15
C GLU A 425 10.58 1.79 26.05
N GLY A 426 9.52 0.99 25.90
CA GLY A 426 8.14 1.48 25.76
C GLY A 426 7.81 2.03 24.36
N VAL A 427 8.80 2.09 23.44
CA VAL A 427 8.59 2.50 22.05
C VAL A 427 8.65 1.28 21.15
N PHE A 428 7.53 1.00 20.48
CA PHE A 428 7.36 -0.08 19.52
C PHE A 428 7.27 0.48 18.10
N ALA A 429 7.62 -0.29 17.11
CA ALA A 429 7.53 0.17 15.72
C ALA A 429 7.16 -0.96 14.78
N GLY A 430 6.51 -0.61 13.65
CA GLY A 430 6.17 -1.60 12.64
C GLY A 430 5.85 -0.98 11.27
N GLY A 431 5.66 -1.86 10.28
CA GLY A 431 5.45 -1.46 8.89
C GLY A 431 6.70 -0.88 8.25
N ASP A 432 6.50 0.01 7.27
CA ASP A 432 7.58 0.53 6.45
C ASP A 432 8.61 1.38 7.23
N ALA A 433 8.28 1.85 8.44
CA ALA A 433 9.24 2.49 9.34
C ALA A 433 10.37 1.55 9.79
N VAL A 434 10.12 0.23 9.78
CA VAL A 434 11.04 -0.84 10.18
C VAL A 434 11.62 -1.59 8.99
N THR A 435 10.77 -1.97 8.03
CA THR A 435 11.17 -2.83 6.89
C THR A 435 11.63 -2.05 5.66
N GLY A 436 11.36 -0.75 5.59
CA GLY A 436 11.33 0.00 4.35
C GLY A 436 10.02 -0.27 3.60
N ALA A 437 9.83 0.36 2.44
CA ALA A 437 8.59 0.24 1.67
C ALA A 437 8.26 -1.22 1.32
N ALA A 438 7.10 -1.70 1.76
CA ALA A 438 6.63 -3.08 1.59
C ALA A 438 5.15 -3.10 1.15
N THR A 439 4.32 -3.94 1.74
CA THR A 439 2.91 -4.07 1.40
C THR A 439 1.99 -3.68 2.55
N VAL A 440 0.77 -3.25 2.20
CA VAL A 440 -0.27 -2.89 3.18
C VAL A 440 -0.48 -4.00 4.21
N ILE A 441 -0.61 -5.24 3.76
CA ILE A 441 -0.91 -6.37 4.66
C ILE A 441 0.29 -6.75 5.56
N LEU A 442 1.53 -6.56 5.11
CA LEU A 442 2.71 -6.75 5.97
C LEU A 442 2.77 -5.69 7.05
N ALA A 443 2.46 -4.44 6.71
CA ALA A 443 2.35 -3.36 7.68
C ALA A 443 1.23 -3.62 8.71
N MET A 444 0.08 -4.13 8.27
CA MET A 444 -1.00 -4.56 9.16
C MET A 444 -0.55 -5.68 10.11
N GLY A 445 0.18 -6.68 9.60
CA GLY A 445 0.76 -7.77 10.40
C GLY A 445 1.71 -7.26 11.48
N ALA A 446 2.56 -6.27 11.16
CA ALA A 446 3.44 -5.62 12.12
C ALA A 446 2.65 -4.82 13.17
N GLY A 447 1.61 -4.08 12.77
CA GLY A 447 0.71 -3.39 13.69
C GLY A 447 0.04 -4.34 14.69
N LYS A 448 -0.42 -5.50 14.21
CA LYS A 448 -1.01 -6.55 15.05
C LYS A 448 -0.01 -7.10 16.08
N LYS A 449 1.22 -7.41 15.66
CA LYS A 449 2.29 -7.86 16.56
C LYS A 449 2.64 -6.78 17.59
N GLY A 450 2.79 -5.52 17.13
CA GLY A 450 3.08 -4.39 18.01
C GLY A 450 2.00 -4.18 19.08
N ALA A 451 0.72 -4.29 18.73
CA ALA A 451 -0.37 -4.20 19.69
C ALA A 451 -0.30 -5.31 20.76
N ALA A 452 -0.06 -6.57 20.36
CA ALA A 452 0.11 -7.67 21.29
C ALA A 452 1.34 -7.50 22.20
N ALA A 453 2.44 -6.98 21.66
CA ALA A 453 3.66 -6.72 22.41
C ALA A 453 3.49 -5.56 23.42
N ILE A 454 2.77 -4.51 23.06
CA ILE A 454 2.40 -3.39 23.94
C ILE A 454 1.54 -3.90 25.10
N ASP A 455 0.52 -4.73 24.81
CA ASP A 455 -0.33 -5.34 25.85
C ASP A 455 0.50 -6.15 26.86
N ALA A 456 1.41 -7.01 26.36
CA ALA A 456 2.30 -7.80 27.20
C ALA A 456 3.24 -6.91 28.05
N PHE A 457 3.79 -5.84 27.46
CA PHE A 457 4.69 -4.91 28.12
C PHE A 457 3.98 -4.15 29.25
N ILE A 458 2.79 -3.58 29.01
CA ILE A 458 2.06 -2.82 30.03
C ILE A 458 1.60 -3.74 31.16
N LYS A 459 1.15 -4.96 30.87
CA LYS A 459 0.76 -5.95 31.89
C LYS A 459 1.93 -6.48 32.74
N SER A 460 3.16 -6.31 32.27
CA SER A 460 4.37 -6.73 33.01
C SER A 460 4.91 -5.69 33.99
N LYS A 461 4.40 -4.46 33.93
CA LYS A 461 4.72 -3.36 34.85
C LYS A 461 3.80 -3.38 36.06
#